data_6bad97d27921353b3ee23e45b69bf224
#
_entry.id   6bad97d27921353b3ee23e45b69bf224
#
_cell.length_a   1.000
_cell.length_b   1.000
_cell.length_c   1.000
_cell.angle_alpha   90.00
_cell.angle_beta   90.00
_cell.angle_gamma   90.00
#
_symmetry.space_group_name_H-M   'P 1'
#
loop_
_entity.id
_entity.type
_entity.pdbx_description
1 polymer ?
#
loop_
_entity_poly.entity_id
_entity_poly.type
_entity_poly.pdbx_seq_one_letter_code
_entity_poly.pdbx_strand_id
1 'polypeptide(L)'
;MNSYDKKKTFVIVTISIILYIITMPLFRMVAYNYLIDDYKCFGQALKIKNDEAMFDNAIKTKVGNVLAEGTITAEEPIEFMGKKYISLKKITEEYTMHTRIVTSTVGKVTTSRTEVYYTWDEVDAEEKESKLIKFLNKKLKTDSVVGLDKKEICLIEDEYDSDVRYIYSGYEDNQKVTLSANTSSGKIEGIFGEHPEFNSLNIEELVESMNPNDRLFFTTLILTIIHILLTICVIFFVISDF
;
A
#
# COMPACT_ATOMS: atom_id res chain seq x y z
N MET A 1 0.79 42.43 17.79
CA MET A 1 1.66 42.46 16.58
C MET A 1 1.87 43.89 16.17
N ASN A 2 3.11 44.38 16.27
CA ASN A 2 3.45 45.76 15.95
C ASN A 2 3.52 46.00 14.41
N SER A 3 3.69 47.24 13.94
CA SER A 3 3.73 47.57 12.50
C SER A 3 4.89 46.89 11.77
N TYR A 4 6.01 46.66 12.48
CA TYR A 4 7.20 46.00 11.92
C TYR A 4 6.98 44.51 11.68
N ASP A 5 6.32 43.82 12.61
CA ASP A 5 5.98 42.39 12.46
C ASP A 5 5.01 42.15 11.32
N LYS A 6 4.03 43.06 11.13
CA LYS A 6 3.11 42.99 9.99
C LYS A 6 3.81 43.06 8.64
N LYS A 7 4.84 43.94 8.51
CA LYS A 7 5.64 44.05 7.30
C LYS A 7 6.48 42.81 7.04
N LYS A 8 7.14 42.25 8.07
CA LYS A 8 7.89 40.97 7.95
C LYS A 8 6.99 39.82 7.53
N THR A 9 5.84 39.66 8.19
CA THR A 9 4.87 38.59 7.84
C THR A 9 4.39 38.72 6.40
N PHE A 10 4.09 39.95 5.96
CA PHE A 10 3.68 40.22 4.57
C PHE A 10 4.76 39.79 3.55
N VAL A 11 6.03 40.14 3.80
CA VAL A 11 7.15 39.75 2.93
C VAL A 11 7.32 38.22 2.88
N ILE A 12 7.27 37.54 4.03
CA ILE A 12 7.39 36.09 4.10
C ILE A 12 6.26 35.40 3.31
N VAL A 13 5.02 35.82 3.51
CA VAL A 13 3.86 35.27 2.80
C VAL A 13 3.99 35.50 1.29
N THR A 14 4.42 36.71 0.88
CA THR A 14 4.59 37.04 -0.54
C THR A 14 5.65 36.16 -1.20
N ILE A 15 6.83 36.00 -0.55
CA ILE A 15 7.89 35.11 -1.05
C ILE A 15 7.40 33.65 -1.11
N SER A 16 6.68 33.19 -0.10
CA SER A 16 6.13 31.83 -0.06
C SER A 16 5.16 31.59 -1.20
N ILE A 17 4.27 32.53 -1.50
CA ILE A 17 3.34 32.44 -2.64
C ILE A 17 4.08 32.37 -3.96
N ILE A 18 5.10 33.21 -4.17
CA ILE A 18 5.91 33.22 -5.38
C ILE A 18 6.61 31.86 -5.56
N LEU A 19 7.23 31.33 -4.51
CA LEU A 19 7.87 30.01 -4.52
C LEU A 19 6.88 28.91 -4.87
N TYR A 20 5.68 28.94 -4.28
CA TYR A 20 4.63 27.96 -4.57
C TYR A 20 4.21 28.01 -6.04
N ILE A 21 3.97 29.20 -6.59
CA ILE A 21 3.56 29.39 -8.00
C ILE A 21 4.62 28.84 -8.97
N ILE A 22 5.90 28.89 -8.62
CA ILE A 22 7.00 28.41 -9.45
C ILE A 22 7.20 26.89 -9.27
N THR A 23 7.25 26.42 -8.02
CA THR A 23 7.64 25.03 -7.71
C THR A 23 6.54 24.03 -7.99
N MET A 24 5.27 24.38 -7.75
CA MET A 24 4.16 23.43 -7.93
C MET A 24 3.92 23.01 -9.38
N PRO A 25 3.89 23.91 -10.38
CA PRO A 25 3.79 23.49 -11.79
C PRO A 25 4.95 22.63 -12.24
N LEU A 26 6.19 22.95 -11.81
CA LEU A 26 7.37 22.15 -12.13
C LEU A 26 7.27 20.74 -11.52
N PHE A 27 6.88 20.67 -10.26
CA PHE A 27 6.64 19.39 -9.61
C PHE A 27 5.59 18.56 -10.33
N ARG A 28 4.43 19.15 -10.64
CA ARG A 28 3.36 18.45 -11.37
C ARG A 28 3.81 17.95 -12.72
N MET A 29 4.60 18.73 -13.46
CA MET A 29 5.13 18.32 -14.76
C MET A 29 6.06 17.10 -14.63
N VAL A 30 6.98 17.12 -13.69
CA VAL A 30 7.92 16.00 -13.45
C VAL A 30 7.17 14.76 -12.97
N ALA A 31 6.28 14.91 -11.99
CA ALA A 31 5.48 13.81 -11.46
C ALA A 31 4.53 13.22 -12.51
N TYR A 32 3.90 14.05 -13.34
CA TYR A 32 3.07 13.59 -14.44
C TYR A 32 3.86 12.74 -15.44
N ASN A 33 5.04 13.19 -15.86
CA ASN A 33 5.87 12.45 -16.80
C ASN A 33 6.30 11.10 -16.24
N TYR A 34 6.52 10.99 -14.92
CA TYR A 34 6.82 9.73 -14.27
C TYR A 34 5.62 8.78 -14.21
N LEU A 35 4.43 9.31 -13.86
CA LEU A 35 3.21 8.51 -13.70
C LEU A 35 2.57 8.11 -15.04
N ILE A 36 2.76 8.91 -16.10
CA ILE A 36 2.13 8.66 -17.40
C ILE A 36 2.65 7.39 -18.07
N ASP A 37 3.90 7.00 -17.81
CA ASP A 37 4.48 5.80 -18.42
C ASP A 37 3.83 4.54 -17.83
N ASP A 38 3.58 4.50 -16.52
CA ASP A 38 2.83 3.42 -15.89
C ASP A 38 1.41 3.33 -16.48
N TYR A 39 0.70 4.45 -16.55
CA TYR A 39 -0.64 4.51 -17.14
C TYR A 39 -0.68 4.01 -18.59
N LYS A 40 0.30 4.38 -19.41
CA LYS A 40 0.42 3.89 -20.79
C LYS A 40 0.67 2.37 -20.84
N CYS A 41 1.53 1.85 -19.97
CA CYS A 41 1.79 0.42 -19.89
C CYS A 41 0.51 -0.40 -19.63
N PHE A 42 -0.34 0.06 -18.70
CA PHE A 42 -1.62 -0.58 -18.42
C PHE A 42 -2.68 -0.30 -19.49
N GLY A 43 -2.75 0.95 -19.98
CA GLY A 43 -3.73 1.35 -21.00
C GLY A 43 -3.56 0.66 -22.34
N GLN A 44 -2.30 0.38 -22.74
CA GLN A 44 -1.93 -0.27 -23.99
C GLN A 44 -1.80 -1.80 -23.87
N ALA A 45 -1.89 -2.35 -22.66
CA ALA A 45 -1.82 -3.78 -22.43
C ALA A 45 -2.96 -4.51 -23.14
N LEU A 46 -2.69 -5.72 -23.62
CA LEU A 46 -3.71 -6.62 -24.15
C LEU A 46 -4.69 -6.99 -23.03
N LYS A 47 -5.97 -6.70 -23.22
CA LYS A 47 -7.03 -6.97 -22.23
C LYS A 47 -7.69 -8.31 -22.53
N ILE A 48 -7.66 -9.22 -21.57
CA ILE A 48 -8.20 -10.59 -21.69
C ILE A 48 -9.24 -10.80 -20.58
N LYS A 49 -10.47 -11.12 -20.93
CA LYS A 49 -11.55 -11.38 -19.98
C LYS A 49 -11.89 -12.84 -19.94
N ASN A 50 -11.33 -13.57 -18.96
CA ASN A 50 -11.59 -14.98 -18.68
C ASN A 50 -11.48 -15.89 -19.92
N ASP A 51 -10.52 -15.62 -20.81
CA ASP A 51 -10.28 -16.35 -22.05
C ASP A 51 -8.89 -17.03 -22.00
N GLU A 52 -8.91 -18.33 -21.69
CA GLU A 52 -7.71 -19.15 -21.58
C GLU A 52 -6.95 -19.27 -22.91
N ALA A 53 -7.69 -19.38 -24.03
CA ALA A 53 -7.07 -19.55 -25.34
C ALA A 53 -6.37 -18.26 -25.79
N MET A 54 -6.98 -17.11 -25.53
CA MET A 54 -6.38 -15.81 -25.80
C MET A 54 -5.17 -15.56 -24.93
N PHE A 55 -5.21 -15.96 -23.64
CA PHE A 55 -4.07 -15.83 -22.73
C PHE A 55 -2.91 -16.73 -23.16
N ASP A 56 -3.17 -17.97 -23.54
CA ASP A 56 -2.16 -18.88 -24.09
C ASP A 56 -1.53 -18.33 -25.38
N ASN A 57 -2.35 -17.77 -26.25
CA ASN A 57 -1.86 -17.14 -27.49
C ASN A 57 -0.97 -15.92 -27.19
N ALA A 58 -1.36 -15.07 -26.23
CA ALA A 58 -0.57 -13.92 -25.84
C ALA A 58 0.86 -14.30 -25.36
N ILE A 59 0.96 -15.37 -24.58
CA ILE A 59 2.25 -15.89 -24.11
C ILE A 59 3.07 -16.44 -25.30
N LYS A 60 2.45 -17.25 -26.18
CA LYS A 60 3.12 -17.87 -27.33
C LYS A 60 3.60 -16.83 -28.34
N THR A 61 2.81 -15.80 -28.60
CA THR A 61 3.12 -14.72 -29.56
C THR A 61 3.94 -13.59 -28.97
N LYS A 62 4.25 -13.65 -27.67
CA LYS A 62 5.08 -12.66 -26.95
C LYS A 62 4.56 -11.23 -27.09
N VAL A 63 3.27 -11.05 -26.85
CA VAL A 63 2.56 -9.77 -27.11
C VAL A 63 3.11 -8.59 -26.29
N GLY A 64 3.76 -8.85 -25.15
CA GLY A 64 4.21 -7.81 -24.23
C GLY A 64 3.27 -7.69 -23.02
N ASN A 65 2.80 -6.47 -22.68
CA ASN A 65 1.98 -6.26 -21.50
C ASN A 65 0.56 -6.82 -21.69
N VAL A 66 0.08 -7.53 -20.68
CA VAL A 66 -1.21 -8.20 -20.63
C VAL A 66 -1.91 -7.89 -19.31
N LEU A 67 -3.20 -7.58 -19.38
CA LEU A 67 -4.11 -7.53 -18.24
C LEU A 67 -5.15 -8.65 -18.45
N ALA A 68 -5.15 -9.65 -17.58
CA ALA A 68 -6.03 -10.80 -17.72
C ALA A 68 -6.92 -10.96 -16.49
N GLU A 69 -8.24 -10.93 -16.68
CA GLU A 69 -9.21 -11.30 -15.65
C GLU A 69 -9.43 -12.81 -15.64
N GLY A 70 -9.50 -13.36 -14.44
CA GLY A 70 -9.77 -14.78 -14.25
C GLY A 70 -10.02 -15.12 -12.79
N THR A 71 -10.18 -16.40 -12.53
CA THR A 71 -10.28 -16.93 -11.17
C THR A 71 -8.98 -17.59 -10.78
N ILE A 72 -8.45 -17.20 -9.62
CA ILE A 72 -7.28 -17.84 -9.01
C ILE A 72 -7.74 -18.96 -8.09
N THR A 73 -7.10 -20.12 -8.19
CA THR A 73 -7.38 -21.27 -7.33
C THR A 73 -6.08 -21.93 -6.86
N ALA A 74 -6.06 -22.40 -5.62
CA ALA A 74 -4.95 -23.19 -5.10
C ALA A 74 -4.98 -24.62 -5.71
N GLU A 75 -3.81 -25.19 -5.98
CA GLU A 75 -3.73 -26.61 -6.36
C GLU A 75 -3.97 -27.50 -5.13
N GLU A 76 -3.46 -27.09 -3.98
CA GLU A 76 -3.65 -27.73 -2.68
C GLU A 76 -4.15 -26.67 -1.68
N PRO A 77 -5.46 -26.40 -1.60
CA PRO A 77 -6.01 -25.39 -0.74
C PRO A 77 -5.89 -25.77 0.73
N ILE A 78 -5.71 -24.77 1.60
CA ILE A 78 -5.70 -24.91 3.04
C ILE A 78 -7.13 -24.80 3.54
N GLU A 79 -7.63 -25.81 4.24
CA GLU A 79 -8.96 -25.77 4.83
C GLU A 79 -8.90 -25.18 6.25
N PHE A 80 -9.74 -24.17 6.50
CA PHE A 80 -9.88 -23.54 7.80
C PHE A 80 -11.33 -23.01 7.98
N MET A 81 -11.95 -23.37 9.09
CA MET A 81 -13.36 -23.01 9.43
C MET A 81 -14.36 -23.26 8.29
N GLY A 82 -14.20 -24.39 7.56
CA GLY A 82 -15.09 -24.78 6.46
C GLY A 82 -14.91 -24.02 5.14
N LYS A 83 -13.91 -23.16 5.06
CA LYS A 83 -13.49 -22.45 3.85
C LYS A 83 -12.13 -22.92 3.36
N LYS A 84 -11.83 -22.59 2.10
CA LYS A 84 -10.57 -22.90 1.43
C LYS A 84 -9.77 -21.62 1.21
N TYR A 85 -8.46 -21.70 1.44
CA TYR A 85 -7.53 -20.59 1.34
C TYR A 85 -6.31 -20.97 0.49
N ILE A 86 -5.78 -20.00 -0.25
CA ILE A 86 -4.48 -20.11 -0.94
C ILE A 86 -3.35 -19.97 0.09
N SER A 87 -3.50 -19.04 1.02
CA SER A 87 -2.58 -18.83 2.13
C SER A 87 -3.34 -18.53 3.42
N LEU A 88 -2.79 -18.99 4.55
CA LEU A 88 -3.32 -18.77 5.90
C LEU A 88 -2.17 -18.43 6.83
N LYS A 89 -2.26 -17.30 7.52
CA LYS A 89 -1.33 -16.88 8.57
C LYS A 89 -2.07 -16.89 9.91
N LYS A 90 -1.44 -17.49 10.92
CA LYS A 90 -1.83 -17.43 12.32
C LYS A 90 -0.79 -16.60 13.06
N ILE A 91 -1.22 -15.56 13.75
CA ILE A 91 -0.40 -14.76 14.66
C ILE A 91 -0.85 -15.11 16.07
N THR A 92 0.11 -15.42 16.94
CA THR A 92 -0.11 -15.60 18.38
C THR A 92 0.31 -14.32 19.07
N GLU A 93 -0.59 -13.75 19.85
CA GLU A 93 -0.31 -12.57 20.68
C GLU A 93 -0.51 -12.88 22.15
N GLU A 94 0.36 -12.33 22.97
CA GLU A 94 0.28 -12.40 24.45
C GLU A 94 0.04 -11.00 25.02
N TYR A 95 -0.81 -10.92 26.05
CA TYR A 95 -1.08 -9.68 26.78
C TYR A 95 0.00 -9.43 27.81
N THR A 96 0.96 -8.57 27.47
CA THR A 96 2.19 -8.38 28.25
C THR A 96 2.24 -7.01 28.90
N MET A 97 2.93 -6.98 30.06
CA MET A 97 3.15 -5.78 30.84
C MET A 97 4.42 -5.04 30.36
N HIS A 98 4.25 -3.76 30.08
CA HIS A 98 5.34 -2.86 29.73
C HIS A 98 5.48 -1.71 30.72
N THR A 99 6.68 -1.15 30.80
CA THR A 99 6.95 0.05 31.58
C THR A 99 7.59 1.11 30.73
N ARG A 100 7.19 2.38 30.93
CA ARG A 100 7.84 3.53 30.32
C ARG A 100 8.10 4.63 31.36
N ILE A 101 9.16 5.37 31.16
CA ILE A 101 9.46 6.56 31.98
C ILE A 101 8.82 7.77 31.28
N VAL A 102 7.91 8.41 31.99
CA VAL A 102 7.27 9.65 31.53
C VAL A 102 7.89 10.81 32.29
N THR A 103 8.49 11.73 31.55
CA THR A 103 9.12 12.93 32.10
C THR A 103 8.25 14.15 31.84
N SER A 104 7.94 14.90 32.89
CA SER A 104 7.20 16.16 32.81
C SER A 104 8.08 17.31 33.36
N THR A 105 8.17 18.38 32.59
CA THR A 105 8.92 19.57 33.00
C THR A 105 7.96 20.76 33.20
N VAL A 106 7.92 21.29 34.42
CA VAL A 106 7.14 22.48 34.75
C VAL A 106 8.12 23.57 35.23
N GLY A 107 8.32 24.55 34.40
CA GLY A 107 9.35 25.59 34.67
C GLY A 107 10.76 25.00 34.61
N LYS A 108 11.51 25.07 35.74
CA LYS A 108 12.86 24.49 35.85
C LYS A 108 12.91 23.13 36.55
N VAL A 109 11.75 22.59 36.92
CA VAL A 109 11.66 21.33 37.64
C VAL A 109 11.22 20.23 36.67
N THR A 110 12.06 19.21 36.56
CA THR A 110 11.79 18.02 35.80
C THR A 110 11.49 16.86 36.76
N THR A 111 10.33 16.22 36.59
CA THR A 111 9.93 15.04 37.34
C THR A 111 9.75 13.87 36.39
N SER A 112 10.24 12.70 36.82
CA SER A 112 10.06 11.46 36.05
C SER A 112 9.23 10.49 36.87
N ARG A 113 8.31 9.80 36.22
CA ARG A 113 7.53 8.72 36.81
C ARG A 113 7.55 7.51 35.89
N THR A 114 7.49 6.32 36.46
CA THR A 114 7.29 5.09 35.72
C THR A 114 5.78 4.87 35.52
N GLU A 115 5.37 4.70 34.31
CA GLU A 115 4.03 4.24 33.93
C GLU A 115 4.09 2.79 33.51
N VAL A 116 3.13 2.01 34.03
CA VAL A 116 2.87 0.62 33.59
C VAL A 116 1.71 0.65 32.60
N TYR A 117 1.85 -0.05 31.49
CA TYR A 117 0.81 -0.24 30.50
C TYR A 117 0.86 -1.68 29.96
N TYR A 118 -0.21 -2.13 29.35
CA TYR A 118 -0.34 -3.46 28.79
C TYR A 118 -0.67 -3.38 27.32
N THR A 119 -0.06 -4.25 26.52
CA THR A 119 -0.34 -4.40 25.08
C THR A 119 -0.41 -5.86 24.71
N TRP A 120 -1.10 -6.15 23.61
CA TRP A 120 -1.00 -7.42 22.94
C TRP A 120 0.23 -7.39 22.04
N ASP A 121 1.17 -8.29 22.31
CA ASP A 121 2.43 -8.36 21.58
C ASP A 121 2.49 -9.67 20.78
N GLU A 122 2.86 -9.57 19.51
CA GLU A 122 3.10 -10.74 18.66
C GLU A 122 4.30 -11.52 19.21
N VAL A 123 4.07 -12.78 19.61
CA VAL A 123 5.10 -13.68 20.14
C VAL A 123 5.45 -14.79 19.17
N ASP A 124 4.53 -15.15 18.27
CA ASP A 124 4.75 -16.17 17.25
C ASP A 124 3.90 -15.93 16.01
N ALA A 125 4.38 -16.37 14.84
CA ALA A 125 3.64 -16.33 13.60
C ALA A 125 3.90 -17.59 12.76
N GLU A 126 2.83 -18.31 12.46
CA GLU A 126 2.85 -19.46 11.57
C GLU A 126 2.16 -19.11 10.25
N GLU A 127 2.77 -19.50 9.14
CA GLU A 127 2.18 -19.31 7.83
C GLU A 127 2.17 -20.64 7.05
N LYS A 128 1.03 -20.91 6.42
CA LYS A 128 0.86 -22.01 5.47
C LYS A 128 0.39 -21.43 4.15
N GLU A 129 0.94 -21.90 3.03
CA GLU A 129 0.51 -21.50 1.69
C GLU A 129 0.53 -22.70 0.73
N SER A 130 -0.36 -22.66 -0.26
CA SER A 130 -0.31 -23.57 -1.39
C SER A 130 0.92 -23.24 -2.23
N LYS A 131 1.70 -24.25 -2.61
CA LYS A 131 2.91 -24.05 -3.41
C LYS A 131 2.60 -23.58 -4.84
N LEU A 132 1.45 -24.02 -5.36
CA LEU A 132 1.02 -23.75 -6.73
C LEU A 132 -0.41 -23.23 -6.75
N ILE A 133 -0.59 -22.22 -7.58
CA ILE A 133 -1.89 -21.63 -7.91
C ILE A 133 -2.18 -21.82 -9.39
N LYS A 134 -3.45 -21.91 -9.74
CA LYS A 134 -3.95 -21.99 -11.11
C LYS A 134 -4.64 -20.69 -11.48
N PHE A 135 -4.33 -20.18 -12.65
CA PHE A 135 -4.96 -19.01 -13.23
C PHE A 135 -5.02 -19.16 -14.75
N LEU A 136 -6.22 -19.07 -15.34
CA LEU A 136 -6.44 -19.24 -16.78
C LEU A 136 -5.64 -20.43 -17.36
N ASN A 137 -5.80 -21.60 -16.77
CA ASN A 137 -5.14 -22.85 -17.17
C ASN A 137 -3.60 -22.86 -17.05
N LYS A 138 -3.02 -21.85 -16.39
CA LYS A 138 -1.58 -21.81 -16.05
C LYS A 138 -1.38 -22.12 -14.59
N LYS A 139 -0.29 -22.87 -14.32
CA LYS A 139 0.21 -23.08 -12.95
C LYS A 139 1.33 -22.08 -12.67
N LEU A 140 1.19 -21.34 -11.61
CA LEU A 140 2.18 -20.38 -11.11
C LEU A 140 2.60 -20.81 -9.71
N LYS A 141 3.84 -20.54 -9.33
CA LYS A 141 4.28 -20.69 -7.95
C LYS A 141 3.74 -19.52 -7.13
N THR A 142 3.25 -19.79 -5.94
CA THR A 142 2.69 -18.75 -5.06
C THR A 142 3.75 -17.72 -4.66
N ASP A 143 4.99 -18.15 -4.43
CA ASP A 143 6.13 -17.29 -4.13
C ASP A 143 6.63 -16.42 -5.31
N SER A 144 6.19 -16.75 -6.53
CA SER A 144 6.58 -16.03 -7.75
C SER A 144 5.54 -14.99 -8.20
N VAL A 145 4.55 -14.68 -7.38
CA VAL A 145 3.50 -13.70 -7.66
C VAL A 145 3.35 -12.74 -6.47
N VAL A 146 2.84 -11.54 -6.74
CA VAL A 146 2.57 -10.52 -5.72
C VAL A 146 1.09 -10.10 -5.77
N GLY A 147 0.63 -9.36 -4.78
CA GLY A 147 -0.75 -8.83 -4.74
C GLY A 147 -1.79 -9.78 -4.15
N LEU A 148 -1.37 -10.89 -3.54
CA LEU A 148 -2.25 -11.78 -2.79
C LEU A 148 -2.35 -11.32 -1.33
N ASP A 149 -3.03 -10.19 -1.12
CA ASP A 149 -3.14 -9.58 0.20
C ASP A 149 -4.04 -10.41 1.13
N LYS A 150 -3.49 -10.83 2.27
CA LYS A 150 -4.21 -11.57 3.28
C LYS A 150 -5.16 -10.64 4.04
N LYS A 151 -6.41 -11.06 4.16
CA LYS A 151 -7.42 -10.36 4.95
C LYS A 151 -7.58 -11.06 6.29
N GLU A 152 -7.84 -10.27 7.33
CA GLU A 152 -8.19 -10.82 8.63
C GLU A 152 -9.48 -11.65 8.51
N ILE A 153 -9.45 -12.86 9.06
CA ILE A 153 -10.56 -13.82 9.04
C ILE A 153 -11.29 -13.78 10.38
N CYS A 154 -10.55 -13.97 11.45
CA CYS A 154 -11.10 -13.99 12.81
C CYS A 154 -9.98 -13.77 13.85
N LEU A 155 -10.43 -13.36 15.04
CA LEU A 155 -9.65 -13.39 16.28
C LEU A 155 -10.28 -14.46 17.17
N ILE A 156 -9.45 -15.33 17.75
CA ILE A 156 -9.84 -16.39 18.67
C ILE A 156 -9.03 -16.21 19.95
N GLU A 157 -9.72 -16.05 21.09
CA GLU A 157 -9.10 -16.06 22.41
C GLU A 157 -8.79 -17.51 22.81
N ASP A 158 -7.68 -17.74 23.51
CA ASP A 158 -7.36 -19.06 24.01
C ASP A 158 -8.35 -19.47 25.11
N GLU A 159 -8.82 -20.73 25.09
CA GLU A 159 -9.82 -21.22 26.06
C GLU A 159 -9.22 -21.42 27.46
N TYR A 160 -7.91 -21.56 27.58
CA TYR A 160 -7.21 -21.89 28.82
C TYR A 160 -6.38 -20.75 29.38
N ASP A 161 -6.04 -19.76 28.53
CA ASP A 161 -5.23 -18.61 28.91
C ASP A 161 -5.82 -17.31 28.34
N SER A 162 -6.42 -16.49 29.22
CA SER A 162 -7.05 -15.20 28.84
C SER A 162 -6.03 -14.16 28.34
N ASP A 163 -4.75 -14.40 28.58
CA ASP A 163 -3.67 -13.51 28.17
C ASP A 163 -3.05 -13.94 26.81
N VAL A 164 -3.65 -14.94 26.13
CA VAL A 164 -3.25 -15.42 24.80
C VAL A 164 -4.42 -15.30 23.82
N ARG A 165 -4.12 -14.81 22.61
CA ARG A 165 -5.09 -14.78 21.51
C ARG A 165 -4.44 -15.10 20.17
N TYR A 166 -5.26 -15.56 19.23
CA TYR A 166 -4.84 -15.93 17.88
C TYR A 166 -5.55 -15.08 16.85
N ILE A 167 -4.79 -14.42 15.98
CA ILE A 167 -5.31 -13.66 14.83
C ILE A 167 -5.05 -14.48 13.57
N TYR A 168 -6.12 -14.83 12.86
CA TYR A 168 -6.03 -15.52 11.57
C TYR A 168 -6.28 -14.56 10.44
N SER A 169 -5.37 -14.59 9.47
CA SER A 169 -5.52 -13.87 8.21
C SER A 169 -5.19 -14.78 7.03
N GLY A 170 -5.80 -14.53 5.88
CA GLY A 170 -5.57 -15.40 4.73
C GLY A 170 -6.10 -14.80 3.42
N TYR A 171 -5.72 -15.47 2.34
CA TYR A 171 -6.24 -15.19 1.01
C TYR A 171 -7.16 -16.35 0.60
N GLU A 172 -8.46 -16.06 0.47
CA GLU A 172 -9.47 -17.08 0.12
C GLU A 172 -9.21 -17.67 -1.26
N ASP A 173 -9.48 -18.96 -1.41
CA ASP A 173 -9.44 -19.65 -2.68
C ASP A 173 -10.62 -19.25 -3.59
N ASN A 174 -10.49 -19.47 -4.88
CA ASN A 174 -11.54 -19.22 -5.88
C ASN A 174 -11.97 -17.73 -5.98
N GLN A 175 -11.01 -16.81 -5.85
CA GLN A 175 -11.25 -15.37 -5.99
C GLN A 175 -11.10 -14.91 -7.44
N LYS A 176 -11.95 -13.95 -7.85
CA LYS A 176 -11.79 -13.25 -9.12
C LYS A 176 -10.72 -12.18 -8.97
N VAL A 177 -9.75 -12.17 -9.88
CA VAL A 177 -8.61 -11.25 -9.88
C VAL A 177 -8.25 -10.82 -11.29
N THR A 178 -7.53 -9.74 -11.40
CA THR A 178 -6.84 -9.30 -12.62
C THR A 178 -5.35 -9.53 -12.45
N LEU A 179 -4.76 -10.31 -13.34
CA LEU A 179 -3.32 -10.49 -13.46
C LEU A 179 -2.75 -9.39 -14.35
N SER A 180 -1.75 -8.65 -13.85
CA SER A 180 -0.90 -7.77 -14.65
C SER A 180 0.45 -8.44 -14.89
N ALA A 181 0.77 -8.66 -16.17
CA ALA A 181 1.96 -9.41 -16.56
C ALA A 181 2.56 -8.90 -17.87
N ASN A 182 3.85 -9.20 -18.06
CA ASN A 182 4.54 -9.06 -19.34
C ASN A 182 4.86 -10.44 -19.91
N THR A 183 4.53 -10.65 -21.18
CA THR A 183 4.73 -11.92 -21.89
C THR A 183 5.77 -11.86 -23.00
N SER A 184 6.53 -10.78 -23.13
CA SER A 184 7.50 -10.56 -24.22
C SER A 184 8.62 -11.61 -24.29
N SER A 185 8.99 -12.22 -23.16
CA SER A 185 9.95 -13.32 -23.07
C SER A 185 9.35 -14.68 -23.46
N GLY A 186 8.03 -14.81 -23.59
CA GLY A 186 7.30 -16.07 -23.70
C GLY A 186 7.05 -16.75 -22.35
N LYS A 187 7.29 -16.04 -21.26
CA LYS A 187 6.95 -16.41 -19.88
C LYS A 187 6.01 -15.35 -19.28
N ILE A 188 5.46 -15.67 -18.14
CA ILE A 188 4.64 -14.71 -17.37
C ILE A 188 5.57 -14.03 -16.36
N GLU A 189 5.88 -12.78 -16.59
CA GLU A 189 6.78 -11.94 -15.80
C GLU A 189 6.02 -10.67 -15.37
N GLY A 190 6.56 -9.88 -14.44
CA GLY A 190 5.93 -8.62 -14.03
C GLY A 190 6.05 -7.52 -15.09
N ILE A 191 5.11 -6.57 -15.10
CA ILE A 191 5.22 -5.38 -15.98
C ILE A 191 6.37 -4.47 -15.52
N PHE A 192 6.52 -4.29 -14.21
CA PHE A 192 7.51 -3.41 -13.59
C PHE A 192 8.56 -4.13 -12.74
N GLY A 193 8.57 -5.45 -12.73
CA GLY A 193 9.46 -6.25 -11.90
C GLY A 193 9.59 -7.68 -12.38
N GLU A 194 10.19 -8.53 -11.57
CA GLU A 194 10.37 -9.94 -11.91
C GLU A 194 9.08 -10.75 -11.80
N HIS A 195 8.17 -10.36 -10.90
CA HIS A 195 6.98 -11.12 -10.56
C HIS A 195 5.71 -10.49 -11.11
N PRO A 196 4.79 -11.29 -11.71
CA PRO A 196 3.47 -10.84 -12.10
C PRO A 196 2.65 -10.49 -10.86
N GLU A 197 1.72 -9.55 -11.01
CA GLU A 197 0.92 -9.02 -9.91
C GLU A 197 -0.56 -9.34 -10.09
N PHE A 198 -1.18 -9.85 -9.03
CA PHE A 198 -2.63 -10.00 -8.95
C PHE A 198 -3.28 -8.81 -8.25
N ASN A 199 -4.42 -8.38 -8.76
CA ASN A 199 -5.19 -7.29 -8.21
C ASN A 199 -6.67 -7.68 -8.09
N SER A 200 -7.34 -7.23 -7.03
CA SER A 200 -8.77 -7.47 -6.81
C SER A 200 -9.69 -6.58 -7.66
N LEU A 201 -9.14 -5.55 -8.32
CA LEU A 201 -9.86 -4.69 -9.24
C LEU A 201 -10.08 -5.40 -10.58
N ASN A 202 -11.16 -5.08 -11.31
CA ASN A 202 -11.29 -5.48 -12.69
C ASN A 202 -10.34 -4.68 -13.60
N ILE A 203 -10.22 -5.06 -14.88
CA ILE A 203 -9.27 -4.42 -15.82
C ILE A 203 -9.55 -2.92 -15.95
N GLU A 204 -10.80 -2.51 -16.06
CA GLU A 204 -11.18 -1.12 -16.24
C GLU A 204 -10.82 -0.28 -15.00
N GLU A 205 -11.20 -0.77 -13.83
CA GLU A 205 -10.87 -0.14 -12.54
C GLU A 205 -9.37 -0.08 -12.30
N LEU A 206 -8.63 -1.15 -12.65
CA LEU A 206 -7.19 -1.19 -12.51
C LEU A 206 -6.51 -0.15 -13.39
N VAL A 207 -6.90 -0.03 -14.67
CA VAL A 207 -6.37 0.99 -15.58
C VAL A 207 -6.71 2.39 -15.07
N GLU A 208 -7.94 2.63 -14.60
CA GLU A 208 -8.35 3.94 -14.09
C GLU A 208 -7.58 4.30 -12.79
N SER A 209 -7.31 3.33 -11.91
CA SER A 209 -6.51 3.56 -10.70
C SER A 209 -5.08 4.02 -10.99
N MET A 210 -4.57 3.76 -12.21
CA MET A 210 -3.27 4.23 -12.68
C MET A 210 -3.33 5.64 -13.30
N ASN A 211 -4.53 6.26 -13.40
CA ASN A 211 -4.70 7.58 -14.00
C ASN A 211 -3.81 8.62 -13.28
N PRO A 212 -2.86 9.25 -14.00
CA PRO A 212 -1.92 10.19 -13.40
C PRO A 212 -2.60 11.44 -12.84
N ASN A 213 -3.76 11.83 -13.37
CA ASN A 213 -4.45 13.03 -12.90
C ASN A 213 -4.98 12.87 -11.48
N ASP A 214 -5.57 11.73 -11.14
CA ASP A 214 -6.11 11.46 -9.82
C ASP A 214 -4.98 11.33 -8.78
N ARG A 215 -3.93 10.61 -9.12
CA ARG A 215 -2.73 10.50 -8.28
C ARG A 215 -2.08 11.86 -8.04
N LEU A 216 -1.97 12.71 -9.06
CA LEU A 216 -1.42 14.06 -8.95
C LEU A 216 -2.30 15.00 -8.13
N PHE A 217 -3.62 14.83 -8.17
CA PHE A 217 -4.52 15.65 -7.37
C PHE A 217 -4.24 15.47 -5.88
N PHE A 218 -4.25 14.24 -5.38
CA PHE A 218 -3.98 13.96 -3.97
C PHE A 218 -2.57 14.38 -3.54
N THR A 219 -1.56 14.08 -4.35
CA THR A 219 -0.17 14.47 -4.06
C THR A 219 -0.01 15.99 -4.01
N THR A 220 -0.62 16.72 -4.96
CA THR A 220 -0.61 18.18 -4.99
C THR A 220 -1.30 18.76 -3.76
N LEU A 221 -2.44 18.18 -3.34
CA LEU A 221 -3.18 18.61 -2.16
C LEU A 221 -2.32 18.46 -0.88
N ILE A 222 -1.69 17.31 -0.69
CA ILE A 222 -0.81 17.04 0.46
C ILE A 222 0.36 18.04 0.49
N LEU A 223 1.04 18.24 -0.64
CA LEU A 223 2.16 19.17 -0.72
C LEU A 223 1.73 20.62 -0.47
N THR A 224 0.52 21.00 -0.91
CA THR A 224 -0.05 22.31 -0.62
C THR A 224 -0.26 22.51 0.88
N ILE A 225 -0.81 21.51 1.57
CA ILE A 225 -0.99 21.55 3.03
C ILE A 225 0.36 21.67 3.74
N ILE A 226 1.36 20.87 3.35
CA ILE A 226 2.71 20.92 3.90
C ILE A 226 3.33 22.32 3.68
N HIS A 227 3.20 22.89 2.49
CA HIS A 227 3.71 24.22 2.19
C HIS A 227 3.07 25.31 3.08
N ILE A 228 1.75 25.26 3.29
CA ILE A 228 1.04 26.17 4.18
C ILE A 228 1.55 26.03 5.62
N LEU A 229 1.69 24.82 6.14
CA LEU A 229 2.18 24.56 7.49
C LEU A 229 3.61 25.08 7.67
N LEU A 230 4.51 24.85 6.71
CA LEU A 230 5.86 25.36 6.74
C LEU A 230 5.89 26.89 6.74
N THR A 231 5.05 27.54 5.94
CA THR A 231 4.93 29.01 5.91
C THR A 231 4.49 29.54 7.27
N ILE A 232 3.50 28.92 7.91
CA ILE A 232 3.03 29.27 9.26
C ILE A 232 4.15 29.11 10.29
N CYS A 233 4.89 28.00 10.24
CA CYS A 233 6.04 27.76 11.14
C CYS A 233 7.12 28.84 10.98
N VAL A 234 7.47 29.20 9.73
CA VAL A 234 8.47 30.26 9.47
C VAL A 234 8.00 31.61 10.02
N ILE A 235 6.73 31.95 9.82
CA ILE A 235 6.16 33.19 10.36
C ILE A 235 6.23 33.18 11.88
N PHE A 236 5.84 32.10 12.53
CA PHE A 236 5.88 31.99 13.99
C PHE A 236 7.29 32.10 14.52
N PHE A 237 8.27 31.44 13.90
CA PHE A 237 9.67 31.49 14.29
C PHE A 237 10.26 32.92 14.19
N VAL A 238 9.99 33.59 13.05
CA VAL A 238 10.47 34.96 12.81
C VAL A 238 9.83 35.99 13.76
N ILE A 239 8.61 35.72 14.25
CA ILE A 239 7.93 36.63 15.20
C ILE A 239 8.33 36.32 16.65
N SER A 240 8.63 35.05 16.99
CA SER A 240 8.97 34.63 18.35
C SER A 240 10.41 34.90 18.75
N ASP A 241 11.32 35.12 17.80
CA ASP A 241 12.74 35.46 18.07
C ASP A 241 12.94 36.94 18.48
N PHE A 242 11.87 37.62 18.81
CA PHE A 242 11.84 38.97 19.35
C PHE A 242 10.82 39.08 20.50
#